data_b84a770afaec13baac295a825db0fce9
#
_entry.id   b84a770afaec13baac295a825db0fce9
#
_cell.length_a   1.000
_cell.length_b   1.000
_cell.length_c   1.000
_cell.angle_alpha   90.00
_cell.angle_beta   90.00
_cell.angle_gamma   90.00
#
_symmetry.space_group_name_H-M   'P 1'
#
loop_
_entity.id
_entity.type
_entity.pdbx_description
1 polymer ?
#
loop_
_entity_poly.entity_id
_entity_poly.type
_entity_poly.pdbx_seq_one_letter_code
_entity_poly.pdbx_strand_id
1 'polypeptide(L)'
;MEIDVSSFKKIASILYATTLLAGVMTASFAQAQDEALKGDGKELVMFTITASNVYGANQIKGAQAEADRLGYKLQVFQNNFSQPEQDQQVQQYIASGAKPAAVIFWPWVADAAINDVRQLARLAPVVQLTQEPNEQSWPFVQAYSGANQILIGETLGHTLIKARDAAKAAGKIFKSEGGNLLIFQHPEGEKTGTERLKGFEAVTKDAPFNIIHLEYGANSPESGYEIGSQVIPKYKDQIDFLFISNQQAANGIIRALKENGLTPGKDVYLVSGDCSGSLEAVKNGETFGTGIQPAAVEGALAIRTAAKLVKHGKVEGDIVQMEVSAEAPPIEDTPPAKFNYMPHAPAIGADGVANTKIWG
;
A
#
# COMPACT_ATOMS: atom_id res chain seq x y z
N MET A 1 -40.44 46.32 -11.82
CA MET A 1 -39.89 45.63 -10.65
C MET A 1 -38.38 45.47 -10.90
N GLU A 2 -37.61 46.49 -10.56
CA GLU A 2 -36.15 46.47 -10.75
C GLU A 2 -35.53 45.56 -9.64
N ILE A 3 -34.80 44.59 -10.08
CA ILE A 3 -34.04 43.67 -9.19
C ILE A 3 -32.73 44.38 -8.82
N ASP A 4 -32.55 44.73 -7.58
CA ASP A 4 -31.36 45.39 -7.04
C ASP A 4 -30.12 44.47 -7.17
N VAL A 5 -29.28 44.74 -8.15
CA VAL A 5 -28.02 44.00 -8.47
C VAL A 5 -26.93 44.26 -7.44
N SER A 6 -27.13 45.26 -6.51
CA SER A 6 -26.11 45.61 -5.50
C SER A 6 -25.96 44.55 -4.39
N SER A 7 -27.03 43.80 -4.08
CA SER A 7 -27.03 42.74 -3.08
C SER A 7 -26.25 41.50 -3.52
N PHE A 8 -26.20 41.17 -4.81
CA PHE A 8 -25.46 40.06 -5.33
C PHE A 8 -23.93 40.25 -5.28
N LYS A 9 -23.46 41.50 -5.46
CA LYS A 9 -22.02 41.81 -5.38
C LYS A 9 -21.46 41.66 -3.96
N LYS A 10 -22.26 41.95 -2.94
CA LYS A 10 -21.84 41.81 -1.50
C LYS A 10 -21.75 40.32 -1.08
N ILE A 11 -22.64 39.46 -1.56
CA ILE A 11 -22.64 38.03 -1.24
C ILE A 11 -21.46 37.36 -1.89
N ALA A 12 -21.15 37.69 -3.16
CA ALA A 12 -19.97 37.14 -3.87
C ALA A 12 -18.65 37.55 -3.19
N SER A 13 -18.55 38.80 -2.69
CA SER A 13 -17.34 39.27 -2.00
C SER A 13 -17.12 38.60 -0.63
N ILE A 14 -18.17 38.22 0.08
CA ILE A 14 -18.08 37.52 1.37
C ILE A 14 -17.67 36.03 1.13
N LEU A 15 -18.18 35.38 0.10
CA LEU A 15 -17.78 34.00 -0.22
C LEU A 15 -16.31 33.90 -0.69
N TYR A 16 -15.82 34.91 -1.43
CA TYR A 16 -14.40 34.95 -1.84
C TYR A 16 -13.44 35.23 -0.67
N ALA A 17 -13.86 36.03 0.31
CA ALA A 17 -13.03 36.31 1.47
C ALA A 17 -12.94 35.14 2.44
N THR A 18 -14.00 34.35 2.59
CA THR A 18 -14.00 33.17 3.46
C THR A 18 -13.20 32.00 2.87
N THR A 19 -13.20 31.78 1.57
CA THR A 19 -12.38 30.76 0.92
C THR A 19 -10.89 31.12 0.93
N LEU A 20 -10.51 32.39 0.80
CA LEU A 20 -9.12 32.83 0.92
C LEU A 20 -8.57 32.72 2.36
N LEU A 21 -9.38 33.03 3.38
CA LEU A 21 -8.96 32.88 4.78
C LEU A 21 -8.79 31.41 5.19
N ALA A 22 -9.66 30.51 4.74
CA ALA A 22 -9.53 29.08 5.00
C ALA A 22 -8.27 28.48 4.36
N GLY A 23 -7.96 28.86 3.12
CA GLY A 23 -6.74 28.43 2.41
C GLY A 23 -5.45 28.94 3.06
N VAL A 24 -5.45 30.17 3.60
CA VAL A 24 -4.27 30.72 4.30
C VAL A 24 -4.07 30.09 5.68
N MET A 25 -5.16 29.79 6.40
CA MET A 25 -5.03 29.13 7.70
C MET A 25 -4.53 27.68 7.57
N THR A 26 -5.02 26.91 6.59
CA THR A 26 -4.56 25.53 6.39
C THR A 26 -3.10 25.46 5.96
N ALA A 27 -2.64 26.36 5.09
CA ALA A 27 -1.23 26.46 4.71
C ALA A 27 -0.34 26.84 5.91
N SER A 28 -0.79 27.75 6.78
CA SER A 28 -0.03 28.16 7.97
C SER A 28 0.06 27.04 9.03
N PHE A 29 -0.98 26.23 9.20
CA PHE A 29 -0.94 25.08 10.11
C PHE A 29 -0.03 23.97 9.60
N ALA A 30 -0.07 23.64 8.31
CA ALA A 30 0.82 22.66 7.69
C ALA A 30 2.28 23.10 7.82
N GLN A 31 2.59 24.36 7.57
CA GLN A 31 3.93 24.92 7.68
C GLN A 31 4.45 24.94 9.13
N ALA A 32 3.58 25.23 10.10
CA ALA A 32 3.94 25.17 11.52
C ALA A 32 4.21 23.73 11.99
N GLN A 33 3.46 22.74 11.51
CA GLN A 33 3.72 21.33 11.79
C GLN A 33 5.04 20.88 11.18
N ASP A 34 5.38 21.34 9.99
CA ASP A 34 6.65 21.01 9.33
C ASP A 34 7.85 21.58 10.08
N GLU A 35 7.79 22.84 10.54
CA GLU A 35 8.84 23.43 11.38
C GLU A 35 9.06 22.64 12.68
N ALA A 36 7.98 22.16 13.32
CA ALA A 36 8.06 21.35 14.51
C ALA A 36 8.78 20.01 14.30
N LEU A 37 8.81 19.48 13.07
CA LEU A 37 9.40 18.19 12.72
C LEU A 37 10.81 18.30 12.11
N LYS A 38 11.41 19.48 12.00
CA LYS A 38 12.75 19.68 11.40
C LYS A 38 13.83 18.83 12.05
N GLY A 39 14.64 18.17 11.22
CA GLY A 39 15.67 17.21 11.66
C GLY A 39 16.99 17.84 12.07
N ASP A 40 17.31 19.06 11.59
CA ASP A 40 18.54 19.77 11.87
C ASP A 40 19.81 18.97 11.49
N GLY A 41 19.73 18.23 10.37
CA GLY A 41 20.84 17.41 9.87
C GLY A 41 21.03 16.08 10.60
N LYS A 42 20.12 15.69 11.51
CA LYS A 42 20.14 14.38 12.16
C LYS A 42 19.99 13.25 11.14
N GLU A 43 20.62 12.12 11.41
CA GLU A 43 20.58 10.97 10.55
C GLU A 43 19.38 10.06 10.89
N LEU A 44 18.68 9.62 9.84
CA LEU A 44 17.73 8.50 9.85
C LEU A 44 18.34 7.37 9.03
N VAL A 45 18.11 6.13 9.46
CA VAL A 45 18.49 4.95 8.68
C VAL A 45 17.24 4.18 8.27
N MET A 46 17.19 3.74 7.01
CA MET A 46 16.10 2.96 6.45
C MET A 46 16.64 1.65 5.90
N PHE A 47 16.04 0.54 6.31
CA PHE A 47 16.23 -0.79 5.72
C PHE A 47 14.98 -1.15 4.94
N THR A 48 15.12 -1.45 3.64
CA THR A 48 14.01 -1.70 2.75
C THR A 48 14.41 -2.65 1.62
N ILE A 49 13.49 -2.92 0.69
CA ILE A 49 13.79 -3.73 -0.49
C ILE A 49 14.53 -2.92 -1.57
N THR A 50 15.10 -3.66 -2.52
CA THR A 50 15.86 -3.09 -3.64
C THR A 50 15.08 -2.11 -4.50
N ALA A 51 15.73 -1.03 -4.94
CA ALA A 51 15.19 -0.07 -5.91
C ALA A 51 15.11 -0.65 -7.34
N SER A 52 15.58 -1.87 -7.60
CA SER A 52 15.28 -2.56 -8.86
C SER A 52 13.79 -2.96 -8.95
N ASN A 53 13.10 -3.09 -7.82
CA ASN A 53 11.67 -3.22 -7.75
C ASN A 53 11.02 -1.82 -7.76
N VAL A 54 9.98 -1.63 -8.57
CA VAL A 54 9.33 -0.32 -8.75
C VAL A 54 8.69 0.20 -7.46
N TYR A 55 8.17 -0.69 -6.60
CA TYR A 55 7.63 -0.31 -5.29
C TYR A 55 8.75 0.22 -4.38
N GLY A 56 9.86 -0.54 -4.26
CA GLY A 56 11.03 -0.15 -3.49
C GLY A 56 11.61 1.19 -3.97
N ALA A 57 11.76 1.36 -5.28
CA ALA A 57 12.25 2.62 -5.88
C ALA A 57 11.40 3.82 -5.49
N ASN A 58 10.08 3.72 -5.62
CA ASN A 58 9.16 4.81 -5.29
C ASN A 58 9.07 5.07 -3.78
N GLN A 59 9.11 4.02 -2.96
CA GLN A 59 9.16 4.15 -1.50
C GLN A 59 10.41 4.91 -1.04
N ILE A 60 11.58 4.54 -1.56
CA ILE A 60 12.85 5.24 -1.28
C ILE A 60 12.79 6.68 -1.76
N LYS A 61 12.27 6.94 -2.98
CA LYS A 61 12.12 8.29 -3.53
C LYS A 61 11.24 9.17 -2.64
N GLY A 62 10.10 8.66 -2.18
CA GLY A 62 9.21 9.38 -1.27
C GLY A 62 9.85 9.64 0.08
N ALA A 63 10.55 8.64 0.65
CA ALA A 63 11.29 8.79 1.89
C ALA A 63 12.39 9.85 1.78
N GLN A 64 13.20 9.82 0.70
CA GLN A 64 14.28 10.81 0.49
C GLN A 64 13.72 12.22 0.34
N ALA A 65 12.68 12.41 -0.47
CA ALA A 65 12.07 13.72 -0.68
C ALA A 65 11.55 14.32 0.64
N GLU A 66 10.95 13.52 1.49
CA GLU A 66 10.43 13.97 2.78
C GLU A 66 11.55 14.19 3.81
N ALA A 67 12.60 13.35 3.81
CA ALA A 67 13.78 13.57 4.64
C ALA A 67 14.47 14.91 4.30
N ASP A 68 14.68 15.18 3.01
CA ASP A 68 15.27 16.42 2.52
C ASP A 68 14.41 17.63 2.93
N ARG A 69 13.08 17.54 2.76
CA ARG A 69 12.12 18.59 3.12
C ARG A 69 12.15 18.92 4.63
N LEU A 70 12.30 17.89 5.48
CA LEU A 70 12.40 18.04 6.93
C LEU A 70 13.84 18.28 7.42
N GLY A 71 14.86 18.28 6.55
CA GLY A 71 16.26 18.51 6.89
C GLY A 71 16.90 17.35 7.67
N TYR A 72 16.48 16.11 7.43
CA TYR A 72 17.17 14.90 7.88
C TYR A 72 18.13 14.39 6.81
N LYS A 73 19.19 13.69 7.24
CA LYS A 73 20.03 12.87 6.37
C LYS A 73 19.46 11.45 6.37
N LEU A 74 19.19 10.89 5.21
CA LEU A 74 18.67 9.53 5.10
C LEU A 74 19.74 8.60 4.55
N GLN A 75 20.10 7.56 5.31
CA GLN A 75 20.90 6.44 4.84
C GLN A 75 19.97 5.27 4.54
N VAL A 76 20.12 4.65 3.35
CA VAL A 76 19.24 3.56 2.91
C VAL A 76 20.06 2.30 2.67
N PHE A 77 19.63 1.19 3.28
CA PHE A 77 20.10 -0.16 3.01
C PHE A 77 19.02 -0.93 2.27
N GLN A 78 19.42 -1.62 1.20
CA GLN A 78 18.50 -2.31 0.31
C GLN A 78 18.85 -3.79 0.25
N ASN A 79 17.89 -4.67 0.53
CA ASN A 79 18.03 -6.12 0.33
C ASN A 79 17.34 -6.58 -0.96
N ASN A 80 17.82 -7.68 -1.54
CA ASN A 80 17.25 -8.28 -2.74
C ASN A 80 16.20 -9.36 -2.41
N PHE A 81 15.18 -9.01 -1.62
CA PHE A 81 14.14 -9.95 -1.17
C PHE A 81 14.74 -11.12 -0.38
N SER A 82 15.76 -10.84 0.42
CA SER A 82 16.53 -11.82 1.17
C SER A 82 16.62 -11.43 2.64
N GLN A 83 16.01 -12.22 3.53
CA GLN A 83 16.14 -12.00 4.97
C GLN A 83 17.58 -12.16 5.46
N PRO A 84 18.35 -13.20 5.04
CA PRO A 84 19.76 -13.29 5.43
C PRO A 84 20.63 -12.11 5.00
N GLU A 85 20.37 -11.52 3.83
CA GLU A 85 21.04 -10.29 3.39
C GLU A 85 20.68 -9.12 4.29
N GLN A 86 19.40 -8.98 4.65
CA GLN A 86 18.94 -7.92 5.56
C GLN A 86 19.56 -8.08 6.95
N ASP A 87 19.60 -9.29 7.52
CA ASP A 87 20.24 -9.60 8.80
C ASP A 87 21.73 -9.16 8.79
N GLN A 88 22.43 -9.46 7.70
CA GLN A 88 23.84 -9.07 7.53
C GLN A 88 24.00 -7.54 7.48
N GLN A 89 23.13 -6.84 6.77
CA GLN A 89 23.15 -5.37 6.69
C GLN A 89 22.91 -4.74 8.06
N VAL A 90 21.93 -5.26 8.82
CA VAL A 90 21.65 -4.81 10.19
C VAL A 90 22.87 -5.02 11.10
N GLN A 91 23.50 -6.19 11.07
CA GLN A 91 24.69 -6.49 11.86
C GLN A 91 25.86 -5.57 11.50
N GLN A 92 26.12 -5.34 10.22
CA GLN A 92 27.15 -4.43 9.74
C GLN A 92 26.89 -2.98 10.19
N TYR A 93 25.65 -2.53 10.11
CA TYR A 93 25.27 -1.20 10.57
C TYR A 93 25.50 -1.03 12.09
N ILE A 94 25.09 -2.01 12.88
CA ILE A 94 25.32 -2.00 14.34
C ILE A 94 26.83 -1.99 14.65
N ALA A 95 27.60 -2.83 13.97
CA ALA A 95 29.06 -2.92 14.15
C ALA A 95 29.80 -1.63 13.76
N SER A 96 29.23 -0.80 12.91
CA SER A 96 29.82 0.51 12.54
C SER A 96 29.82 1.51 13.70
N GLY A 97 29.06 1.27 14.76
CA GLY A 97 28.91 2.20 15.89
C GLY A 97 28.03 3.40 15.58
N ALA A 98 27.29 3.40 14.47
CA ALA A 98 26.36 4.46 14.08
C ALA A 98 25.29 4.73 15.15
N LYS A 99 24.87 6.00 15.26
CA LYS A 99 23.86 6.45 16.23
C LYS A 99 22.79 7.27 15.52
N PRO A 100 21.88 6.61 14.79
CA PRO A 100 20.80 7.32 14.10
C PRO A 100 19.83 7.94 15.09
N ALA A 101 19.11 8.98 14.67
CA ALA A 101 18.02 9.56 15.46
C ALA A 101 16.79 8.66 15.53
N ALA A 102 16.53 7.92 14.45
CA ALA A 102 15.53 6.86 14.39
C ALA A 102 15.88 5.85 13.29
N VAL A 103 15.32 4.65 13.40
CA VAL A 103 15.42 3.57 12.43
C VAL A 103 14.08 3.35 11.78
N ILE A 104 14.06 3.24 10.45
CA ILE A 104 12.91 2.82 9.66
C ILE A 104 13.22 1.43 9.13
N PHE A 105 12.38 0.45 9.41
CA PHE A 105 12.69 -0.94 9.14
C PHE A 105 11.51 -1.68 8.50
N TRP A 106 11.67 -2.04 7.24
CA TRP A 106 10.77 -2.98 6.58
C TRP A 106 11.37 -4.38 6.68
N PRO A 107 10.90 -5.24 7.61
CA PRO A 107 11.36 -6.62 7.68
C PRO A 107 10.95 -7.36 6.42
N TRP A 108 11.88 -8.05 5.75
CA TRP A 108 11.48 -8.85 4.59
C TRP A 108 10.60 -10.03 5.02
N VAL A 109 10.98 -10.73 6.07
CA VAL A 109 10.15 -11.76 6.73
C VAL A 109 9.94 -11.36 8.19
N ALA A 110 8.76 -10.86 8.52
CA ALA A 110 8.48 -10.25 9.83
C ALA A 110 8.81 -11.18 11.02
N ASP A 111 8.54 -12.47 10.90
CA ASP A 111 8.79 -13.45 11.97
C ASP A 111 10.28 -13.78 12.13
N ALA A 112 11.06 -13.74 11.07
CA ALA A 112 12.51 -13.97 11.09
C ALA A 112 13.28 -12.74 11.60
N ALA A 113 12.77 -11.53 11.35
CA ALA A 113 13.44 -10.27 11.66
C ALA A 113 13.31 -9.79 13.12
N ILE A 114 12.66 -10.56 14.00
CA ILE A 114 12.42 -10.16 15.41
C ILE A 114 13.73 -9.79 16.13
N ASN A 115 14.80 -10.53 15.89
CA ASN A 115 16.09 -10.26 16.51
C ASN A 115 16.72 -8.96 15.99
N ASP A 116 16.57 -8.67 14.70
CA ASP A 116 17.07 -7.42 14.09
C ASP A 116 16.34 -6.22 14.68
N VAL A 117 15.01 -6.26 14.74
CA VAL A 117 14.19 -5.23 15.39
C VAL A 117 14.63 -4.98 16.83
N ARG A 118 14.86 -6.05 17.59
CA ARG A 118 15.35 -5.96 18.99
C ARG A 118 16.72 -5.32 19.10
N GLN A 119 17.63 -5.62 18.18
CA GLN A 119 18.97 -5.05 18.17
C GLN A 119 18.94 -3.58 17.74
N LEU A 120 18.20 -3.24 16.69
CA LEU A 120 18.04 -1.87 16.21
C LEU A 120 17.39 -0.96 17.27
N ALA A 121 16.41 -1.46 18.00
CA ALA A 121 15.75 -0.74 19.10
C ALA A 121 16.69 -0.34 20.26
N ARG A 122 17.88 -0.96 20.36
CA ARG A 122 18.91 -0.55 21.32
C ARG A 122 19.69 0.68 20.84
N LEU A 123 19.66 0.96 19.55
CA LEU A 123 20.35 2.13 18.96
C LEU A 123 19.48 3.37 18.96
N ALA A 124 18.22 3.24 18.54
CA ALA A 124 17.30 4.35 18.39
C ALA A 124 15.83 3.84 18.31
N PRO A 125 14.83 4.74 18.40
CA PRO A 125 13.43 4.39 18.15
C PRO A 125 13.25 3.76 16.78
N VAL A 126 12.45 2.68 16.71
CA VAL A 126 12.18 1.93 15.48
C VAL A 126 10.76 2.23 14.98
N VAL A 127 10.66 2.65 13.72
CA VAL A 127 9.43 2.65 12.93
C VAL A 127 9.45 1.41 12.06
N GLN A 128 8.55 0.47 12.29
CA GLN A 128 8.38 -0.64 11.35
C GLN A 128 7.50 -0.20 10.18
N LEU A 129 7.88 -0.61 8.97
CA LEU A 129 7.33 -0.14 7.71
C LEU A 129 6.70 -1.28 6.94
N THR A 130 5.61 -1.01 6.20
CA THR A 130 4.91 -1.89 5.25
C THR A 130 4.27 -3.13 5.87
N GLN A 131 5.00 -3.92 6.65
CA GLN A 131 4.48 -5.08 7.38
C GLN A 131 4.25 -4.72 8.84
N GLU A 132 3.04 -4.94 9.35
CA GLU A 132 2.75 -4.70 10.76
C GLU A 132 3.61 -5.57 11.67
N PRO A 133 4.08 -5.04 12.81
CA PRO A 133 4.78 -5.83 13.80
C PRO A 133 3.93 -7.02 14.28
N ASN A 134 4.58 -8.17 14.46
CA ASN A 134 3.97 -9.26 15.19
C ASN A 134 4.02 -9.00 16.71
N GLU A 135 3.31 -9.81 17.49
CA GLU A 135 3.25 -9.66 18.95
C GLU A 135 4.63 -9.65 19.61
N GLN A 136 5.59 -10.41 19.09
CA GLN A 136 6.95 -10.50 19.65
C GLN A 136 7.81 -9.29 19.31
N SER A 137 7.53 -8.59 18.20
CA SER A 137 8.24 -7.39 17.76
C SER A 137 7.73 -6.11 18.42
N TRP A 138 6.43 -6.04 18.77
CA TRP A 138 5.80 -4.85 19.34
C TRP A 138 6.52 -4.22 20.55
N PRO A 139 7.13 -4.99 21.48
CA PRO A 139 7.87 -4.39 22.58
C PRO A 139 9.07 -3.54 22.15
N PHE A 140 9.58 -3.75 20.94
CA PHE A 140 10.77 -3.10 20.39
C PHE A 140 10.45 -2.06 19.32
N VAL A 141 9.21 -2.02 18.83
CA VAL A 141 8.73 -1.08 17.80
C VAL A 141 8.00 0.08 18.48
N GLN A 142 8.42 1.31 18.20
CA GLN A 142 7.80 2.51 18.74
C GLN A 142 6.63 2.99 17.89
N ALA A 143 6.65 2.71 16.59
CA ALA A 143 5.53 2.98 15.70
C ALA A 143 5.53 2.04 14.49
N TYR A 144 4.35 1.81 13.94
CA TYR A 144 4.14 1.26 12.60
C TYR A 144 3.72 2.36 11.64
N SER A 145 4.24 2.31 10.42
CA SER A 145 3.87 3.22 9.33
C SER A 145 3.60 2.40 8.06
N GLY A 146 2.41 2.48 7.51
CA GLY A 146 2.04 1.72 6.31
C GLY A 146 0.54 1.64 6.08
N ALA A 147 0.13 0.73 5.20
CA ALA A 147 -1.28 0.46 4.92
C ALA A 147 -1.86 -0.55 5.93
N ASN A 148 -3.18 -0.47 6.15
CA ASN A 148 -3.91 -1.57 6.77
C ASN A 148 -4.20 -2.63 5.70
N GLN A 149 -3.43 -3.71 5.71
CA GLN A 149 -3.49 -4.74 4.68
C GLN A 149 -4.79 -5.54 4.71
N ILE A 150 -5.39 -5.71 5.89
CA ILE A 150 -6.71 -6.37 6.03
C ILE A 150 -7.77 -5.58 5.30
N LEU A 151 -7.83 -4.25 5.49
CA LEU A 151 -8.79 -3.39 4.79
C LEU A 151 -8.57 -3.38 3.28
N ILE A 152 -7.31 -3.44 2.81
CA ILE A 152 -7.04 -3.63 1.37
C ILE A 152 -7.66 -4.94 0.89
N GLY A 153 -7.45 -6.02 1.63
CA GLY A 153 -8.05 -7.32 1.31
C GLY A 153 -9.58 -7.29 1.27
N GLU A 154 -10.22 -6.61 2.21
CA GLU A 154 -11.68 -6.42 2.24
C GLU A 154 -12.19 -5.69 1.00
N THR A 155 -11.51 -4.59 0.60
CA THR A 155 -11.90 -3.87 -0.63
C THR A 155 -11.75 -4.72 -1.88
N LEU A 156 -10.72 -5.57 -1.94
CA LEU A 156 -10.52 -6.50 -3.06
C LEU A 156 -11.62 -7.57 -3.09
N GLY A 157 -12.03 -8.09 -1.93
CA GLY A 157 -13.14 -9.02 -1.81
C GLY A 157 -14.45 -8.42 -2.33
N HIS A 158 -14.81 -7.22 -1.87
CA HIS A 158 -15.98 -6.50 -2.36
C HIS A 158 -15.89 -6.21 -3.87
N THR A 159 -14.71 -5.88 -4.37
CA THR A 159 -14.49 -5.60 -5.79
C THR A 159 -14.63 -6.85 -6.64
N LEU A 160 -14.13 -8.00 -6.20
CA LEU A 160 -14.29 -9.26 -6.92
C LEU A 160 -15.73 -9.77 -6.90
N ILE A 161 -16.47 -9.56 -5.82
CA ILE A 161 -17.93 -9.82 -5.76
C ILE A 161 -18.66 -8.95 -6.80
N LYS A 162 -18.34 -7.65 -6.88
CA LYS A 162 -18.91 -6.77 -7.91
C LYS A 162 -18.58 -7.24 -9.33
N ALA A 163 -17.35 -7.70 -9.58
CA ALA A 163 -16.95 -8.28 -10.86
C ALA A 163 -17.78 -9.52 -11.21
N ARG A 164 -17.99 -10.41 -10.24
CA ARG A 164 -18.83 -11.60 -10.40
C ARG A 164 -20.26 -11.24 -10.74
N ASP A 165 -20.84 -10.31 -9.99
CA ASP A 165 -22.24 -9.92 -10.20
C ASP A 165 -22.43 -9.23 -11.56
N ALA A 166 -21.50 -8.38 -11.98
CA ALA A 166 -21.50 -7.75 -13.30
C ALA A 166 -21.36 -8.80 -14.43
N ALA A 167 -20.47 -9.76 -14.28
CA ALA A 167 -20.28 -10.84 -15.25
C ALA A 167 -21.55 -11.73 -15.35
N LYS A 168 -22.16 -12.04 -14.22
CA LYS A 168 -23.42 -12.81 -14.17
C LYS A 168 -24.57 -12.05 -14.84
N ALA A 169 -24.69 -10.76 -14.58
CA ALA A 169 -25.68 -9.90 -15.25
C ALA A 169 -25.46 -9.81 -16.77
N ALA A 170 -24.19 -9.89 -17.23
CA ALA A 170 -23.82 -9.98 -18.63
C ALA A 170 -24.04 -11.38 -19.26
N GLY A 171 -24.61 -12.34 -18.51
CA GLY A 171 -24.92 -13.67 -19.00
C GLY A 171 -23.77 -14.69 -18.91
N LYS A 172 -22.68 -14.38 -18.19
CA LYS A 172 -21.58 -15.35 -17.99
C LYS A 172 -22.04 -16.52 -17.13
N ILE A 173 -21.74 -17.72 -17.60
CA ILE A 173 -21.93 -18.95 -16.85
C ILE A 173 -20.58 -19.32 -16.23
N PHE A 174 -20.53 -19.44 -14.91
CA PHE A 174 -19.34 -19.82 -14.16
C PHE A 174 -19.17 -21.35 -14.10
N LYS A 175 -17.94 -21.78 -13.83
CA LYS A 175 -17.57 -23.20 -13.74
C LYS A 175 -18.07 -23.87 -12.46
N SER A 176 -18.42 -23.07 -11.42
CA SER A 176 -19.11 -23.51 -10.20
C SER A 176 -20.11 -22.44 -9.77
N GLU A 177 -20.98 -22.74 -8.79
CA GLU A 177 -22.04 -21.83 -8.32
C GLU A 177 -21.49 -20.46 -7.86
N GLY A 178 -20.39 -20.44 -7.12
CA GLY A 178 -19.71 -19.21 -6.68
C GLY A 178 -18.68 -18.68 -7.65
N GLY A 179 -18.33 -19.44 -8.69
CA GLY A 179 -17.20 -19.23 -9.57
C GLY A 179 -15.89 -19.77 -8.99
N ASN A 180 -15.07 -20.34 -9.84
CA ASN A 180 -13.78 -20.92 -9.45
C ASN A 180 -12.69 -19.83 -9.35
N LEU A 181 -11.96 -19.80 -8.23
CA LEU A 181 -10.95 -18.81 -7.89
C LEU A 181 -9.57 -19.45 -7.80
N LEU A 182 -8.59 -18.89 -8.51
CA LEU A 182 -7.17 -19.08 -8.25
C LEU A 182 -6.66 -17.90 -7.42
N ILE A 183 -5.78 -18.20 -6.47
CA ILE A 183 -5.13 -17.21 -5.61
C ILE A 183 -3.64 -17.24 -5.87
N PHE A 184 -3.05 -16.05 -6.18
CA PHE A 184 -1.61 -15.85 -6.29
C PHE A 184 -1.14 -14.91 -5.19
N GLN A 185 -0.32 -15.44 -4.31
CA GLN A 185 0.15 -14.76 -3.11
C GLN A 185 1.60 -14.32 -3.23
N HIS A 186 1.97 -13.36 -2.38
CA HIS A 186 3.37 -13.05 -2.08
C HIS A 186 4.14 -14.32 -1.67
N PRO A 187 5.48 -14.28 -1.59
CA PRO A 187 6.25 -15.38 -1.03
C PRO A 187 5.71 -15.83 0.33
N GLU A 188 5.79 -17.13 0.59
CA GLU A 188 5.31 -17.70 1.85
C GLU A 188 6.01 -17.04 3.05
N GLY A 189 5.27 -16.71 4.09
CA GLY A 189 5.78 -16.00 5.27
C GLY A 189 5.79 -14.47 5.15
N GLU A 190 5.49 -13.91 3.97
CA GLU A 190 5.32 -12.48 3.81
C GLU A 190 3.94 -12.06 4.32
N LYS A 191 3.93 -11.17 5.33
CA LYS A 191 2.72 -10.86 6.10
C LYS A 191 1.69 -10.06 5.30
N THR A 192 2.13 -9.18 4.39
CA THR A 192 1.24 -8.34 3.57
C THR A 192 0.24 -9.17 2.78
N GLY A 193 0.71 -10.22 2.10
CA GLY A 193 -0.14 -11.14 1.34
C GLY A 193 -1.12 -11.90 2.23
N THR A 194 -0.64 -12.40 3.37
CA THR A 194 -1.45 -13.15 4.34
C THR A 194 -2.58 -12.29 4.91
N GLU A 195 -2.30 -11.03 5.27
CA GLU A 195 -3.31 -10.11 5.80
C GLU A 195 -4.32 -9.68 4.74
N ARG A 196 -3.89 -9.44 3.48
CA ARG A 196 -4.81 -9.18 2.36
C ARG A 196 -5.74 -10.36 2.12
N LEU A 197 -5.22 -11.58 2.13
CA LEU A 197 -6.05 -12.78 1.98
C LEU A 197 -7.06 -12.89 3.13
N LYS A 198 -6.65 -12.65 4.37
CA LYS A 198 -7.54 -12.66 5.53
C LYS A 198 -8.68 -11.65 5.40
N GLY A 199 -8.40 -10.43 4.95
CA GLY A 199 -9.43 -9.42 4.68
C GLY A 199 -10.36 -9.83 3.54
N PHE A 200 -9.82 -10.38 2.46
CA PHE A 200 -10.60 -10.94 1.35
C PHE A 200 -11.56 -12.03 1.81
N GLU A 201 -11.08 -13.01 2.57
CA GLU A 201 -11.87 -14.11 3.10
C GLU A 201 -12.96 -13.62 4.05
N ALA A 202 -12.68 -12.60 4.87
CA ALA A 202 -13.65 -12.04 5.82
C ALA A 202 -14.91 -11.52 5.12
N VAL A 203 -14.81 -10.87 3.95
CA VAL A 203 -15.95 -10.34 3.21
C VAL A 203 -16.54 -11.33 2.21
N THR A 204 -15.78 -12.33 1.78
CA THR A 204 -16.27 -13.32 0.81
C THR A 204 -16.91 -14.53 1.47
N LYS A 205 -16.87 -14.68 2.80
CA LYS A 205 -17.48 -15.80 3.54
C LYS A 205 -18.96 -16.01 3.27
N ASP A 206 -19.73 -14.91 3.11
CA ASP A 206 -21.17 -14.92 2.87
C ASP A 206 -21.53 -14.97 1.36
N ALA A 207 -20.52 -14.79 0.50
CA ALA A 207 -20.64 -14.86 -0.95
C ALA A 207 -19.44 -15.65 -1.52
N PRO A 208 -19.28 -16.93 -1.17
CA PRO A 208 -18.06 -17.67 -1.35
C PRO A 208 -17.72 -17.88 -2.83
N PHE A 209 -16.41 -17.87 -3.11
CA PHE A 209 -15.82 -18.40 -4.32
C PHE A 209 -15.34 -19.83 -4.05
N ASN A 210 -15.34 -20.67 -5.08
CA ASN A 210 -14.72 -21.99 -5.00
C ASN A 210 -13.22 -21.88 -5.23
N ILE A 211 -12.41 -21.84 -4.17
CA ILE A 211 -10.94 -21.78 -4.28
C ILE A 211 -10.45 -23.13 -4.79
N ILE A 212 -9.91 -23.14 -6.02
CA ILE A 212 -9.41 -24.35 -6.66
C ILE A 212 -7.91 -24.51 -6.59
N HIS A 213 -7.17 -23.41 -6.32
CA HIS A 213 -5.71 -23.45 -6.10
C HIS A 213 -5.23 -22.15 -5.44
N LEU A 214 -4.16 -22.27 -4.65
CA LEU A 214 -3.40 -21.17 -4.09
C LEU A 214 -1.91 -21.40 -4.39
N GLU A 215 -1.24 -20.38 -4.93
CA GLU A 215 0.18 -20.40 -5.27
C GLU A 215 0.91 -19.22 -4.64
N TYR A 216 2.12 -19.46 -4.13
CA TYR A 216 2.96 -18.45 -3.51
C TYR A 216 4.11 -18.00 -4.42
N GLY A 217 4.72 -16.85 -4.11
CA GLY A 217 5.90 -16.33 -4.80
C GLY A 217 5.64 -15.24 -5.82
N ALA A 218 4.39 -14.79 -5.97
CA ALA A 218 4.00 -13.77 -6.93
C ALA A 218 4.25 -12.35 -6.39
N ASN A 219 5.43 -11.76 -6.64
CA ASN A 219 5.81 -10.43 -6.13
C ASN A 219 6.39 -9.47 -7.17
N SER A 220 6.63 -9.91 -8.39
CA SER A 220 7.12 -9.10 -9.51
C SER A 220 6.45 -9.52 -10.82
N PRO A 221 6.56 -8.74 -11.92
CA PRO A 221 6.07 -9.17 -13.22
C PRO A 221 6.72 -10.48 -13.71
N GLU A 222 8.00 -10.67 -13.42
CA GLU A 222 8.76 -11.86 -13.81
C GLU A 222 8.28 -13.08 -13.05
N SER A 223 8.23 -13.03 -11.71
CA SER A 223 7.73 -14.14 -10.88
C SER A 223 6.27 -14.44 -11.15
N GLY A 224 5.43 -13.40 -11.34
CA GLY A 224 4.03 -13.57 -11.74
C GLY A 224 3.89 -14.31 -13.08
N TYR A 225 4.71 -13.97 -14.07
CA TYR A 225 4.72 -14.65 -15.35
C TYR A 225 5.22 -16.11 -15.23
N GLU A 226 6.31 -16.33 -14.52
CA GLU A 226 6.89 -17.66 -14.32
C GLU A 226 5.87 -18.60 -13.66
N ILE A 227 5.30 -18.19 -12.54
CA ILE A 227 4.32 -18.99 -11.79
C ILE A 227 3.02 -19.13 -12.60
N GLY A 228 2.54 -18.05 -13.21
CA GLY A 228 1.35 -18.07 -14.06
C GLY A 228 1.49 -19.04 -15.21
N SER A 229 2.66 -19.10 -15.86
CA SER A 229 2.94 -20.02 -16.96
C SER A 229 2.94 -21.50 -16.54
N GLN A 230 3.19 -21.78 -15.25
CA GLN A 230 3.16 -23.15 -14.71
C GLN A 230 1.75 -23.55 -14.21
N VAL A 231 1.01 -22.61 -13.65
CA VAL A 231 -0.29 -22.86 -13.00
C VAL A 231 -1.45 -22.76 -13.99
N ILE A 232 -1.51 -21.69 -14.79
CA ILE A 232 -2.65 -21.42 -15.67
C ILE A 232 -2.97 -22.56 -16.64
N PRO A 233 -2.00 -23.21 -17.33
CA PRO A 233 -2.30 -24.31 -18.22
C PRO A 233 -3.04 -25.48 -17.57
N LYS A 234 -2.81 -25.70 -16.26
CA LYS A 234 -3.44 -26.81 -15.50
C LYS A 234 -4.90 -26.53 -15.20
N TYR A 235 -5.28 -25.24 -15.08
CA TYR A 235 -6.60 -24.81 -14.63
C TYR A 235 -7.37 -23.99 -15.67
N LYS A 236 -6.82 -23.73 -16.87
CA LYS A 236 -7.38 -22.80 -17.86
C LYS A 236 -8.87 -23.03 -18.19
N ASP A 237 -9.30 -24.29 -18.21
CA ASP A 237 -10.68 -24.66 -18.52
C ASP A 237 -11.60 -24.58 -17.28
N GLN A 238 -11.04 -24.29 -16.11
CA GLN A 238 -11.73 -24.27 -14.83
C GLN A 238 -11.77 -22.89 -14.17
N ILE A 239 -10.93 -21.94 -14.60
CA ILE A 239 -10.79 -20.63 -13.97
C ILE A 239 -11.95 -19.71 -14.33
N ASP A 240 -12.50 -19.00 -13.32
CA ASP A 240 -13.42 -17.87 -13.50
C ASP A 240 -12.81 -16.58 -12.94
N PHE A 241 -12.09 -16.66 -11.80
CA PHE A 241 -11.59 -15.51 -11.05
C PHE A 241 -10.15 -15.69 -10.60
N LEU A 242 -9.44 -14.55 -10.45
CA LEU A 242 -8.13 -14.50 -9.78
C LEU A 242 -8.13 -13.43 -8.69
N PHE A 243 -7.56 -13.80 -7.54
CA PHE A 243 -7.09 -12.87 -6.54
C PHE A 243 -5.56 -12.87 -6.57
N ILE A 244 -4.96 -11.70 -6.76
CA ILE A 244 -3.50 -11.56 -6.89
C ILE A 244 -3.03 -10.54 -5.86
N SER A 245 -2.04 -10.89 -5.04
CA SER A 245 -1.61 -10.06 -3.90
C SER A 245 -1.09 -8.68 -4.28
N ASN A 246 -0.55 -8.49 -5.50
CA ASN A 246 -0.06 -7.19 -5.96
C ASN A 246 -0.23 -6.99 -7.47
N GLN A 247 -0.22 -5.72 -7.92
CA GLN A 247 -0.42 -5.37 -9.33
C GLN A 247 0.78 -5.72 -10.20
N GLN A 248 2.00 -5.71 -9.68
CA GLN A 248 3.18 -6.08 -10.47
C GLN A 248 3.09 -7.54 -10.93
N ALA A 249 2.82 -8.46 -10.00
CA ALA A 249 2.62 -9.87 -10.34
C ALA A 249 1.41 -10.07 -11.26
N ALA A 250 0.32 -9.31 -11.07
CA ALA A 250 -0.84 -9.37 -11.94
C ALA A 250 -0.48 -9.10 -13.40
N ASN A 251 0.40 -8.14 -13.68
CA ASN A 251 0.86 -7.85 -15.04
C ASN A 251 1.55 -9.07 -15.72
N GLY A 252 2.34 -9.83 -14.95
CA GLY A 252 2.96 -11.07 -15.42
C GLY A 252 1.94 -12.20 -15.63
N ILE A 253 1.03 -12.38 -14.69
CA ILE A 253 -0.04 -13.41 -14.76
C ILE A 253 -0.99 -13.12 -15.92
N ILE A 254 -1.34 -11.86 -16.20
CA ILE A 254 -2.14 -11.46 -17.35
C ILE A 254 -1.48 -11.88 -18.66
N ARG A 255 -0.17 -11.73 -18.77
CA ARG A 255 0.56 -12.23 -19.92
C ARG A 255 0.41 -13.75 -20.07
N ALA A 256 0.59 -14.51 -18.99
CA ALA A 256 0.42 -15.96 -19.01
C ALA A 256 -1.03 -16.38 -19.36
N LEU A 257 -2.06 -15.65 -18.89
CA LEU A 257 -3.45 -15.88 -19.31
C LEU A 257 -3.62 -15.75 -20.83
N LYS A 258 -3.12 -14.65 -21.41
CA LYS A 258 -3.22 -14.38 -22.84
C LYS A 258 -2.52 -15.43 -23.69
N GLU A 259 -1.33 -15.88 -23.29
CA GLU A 259 -0.58 -16.95 -23.96
C GLU A 259 -1.31 -18.31 -23.91
N ASN A 260 -2.20 -18.50 -22.93
CA ASN A 260 -3.06 -19.68 -22.83
C ASN A 260 -4.45 -19.50 -23.46
N GLY A 261 -4.66 -18.42 -24.21
CA GLY A 261 -5.90 -18.14 -24.94
C GLY A 261 -7.04 -17.60 -24.09
N LEU A 262 -6.75 -17.17 -22.86
CA LEU A 262 -7.72 -16.55 -21.97
C LEU A 262 -7.67 -15.02 -22.08
N THR A 263 -8.82 -14.36 -22.15
CA THR A 263 -8.95 -12.91 -22.23
C THR A 263 -9.29 -12.37 -20.84
N PRO A 264 -8.35 -11.69 -20.14
CA PRO A 264 -8.65 -11.01 -18.87
C PRO A 264 -9.74 -9.96 -19.05
N GLY A 265 -10.63 -9.85 -18.06
CA GLY A 265 -11.80 -8.96 -18.10
C GLY A 265 -12.99 -9.51 -18.90
N LYS A 266 -12.83 -10.68 -19.57
CA LYS A 266 -13.89 -11.35 -20.33
C LYS A 266 -14.03 -12.81 -19.95
N ASP A 267 -12.97 -13.60 -20.15
CA ASP A 267 -12.96 -15.02 -19.83
C ASP A 267 -12.66 -15.25 -18.34
N VAL A 268 -11.77 -14.45 -17.78
CA VAL A 268 -11.32 -14.48 -16.38
C VAL A 268 -11.35 -13.08 -15.81
N TYR A 269 -11.90 -12.91 -14.62
CA TYR A 269 -11.94 -11.63 -13.91
C TYR A 269 -10.94 -11.65 -12.76
N LEU A 270 -10.20 -10.56 -12.57
CA LEU A 270 -9.16 -10.51 -11.55
C LEU A 270 -9.13 -9.17 -10.79
N VAL A 271 -8.68 -9.25 -9.55
CA VAL A 271 -8.31 -8.11 -8.71
C VAL A 271 -6.89 -8.25 -8.23
N SER A 272 -6.23 -7.12 -7.93
CA SER A 272 -4.85 -7.08 -7.47
C SER A 272 -4.66 -6.21 -6.23
N GLY A 273 -3.64 -6.55 -5.42
CA GLY A 273 -3.50 -6.05 -4.06
C GLY A 273 -3.08 -4.60 -3.89
N ASP A 274 -2.29 -4.04 -4.78
CA ASP A 274 -1.77 -2.68 -4.68
C ASP A 274 -1.69 -2.02 -6.05
N CYS A 275 -1.50 -0.72 -6.08
CA CYS A 275 -1.43 0.06 -7.31
C CYS A 275 0.01 0.22 -7.85
N SER A 276 0.93 -0.70 -7.51
CA SER A 276 2.33 -0.60 -7.91
C SER A 276 2.59 -1.08 -9.35
N GLY A 277 3.54 -0.45 -10.01
CA GLY A 277 3.94 -0.80 -11.37
C GLY A 277 3.01 -0.25 -12.45
N SER A 278 2.93 -0.95 -13.60
CA SER A 278 2.08 -0.52 -14.70
C SER A 278 0.60 -0.74 -14.40
N LEU A 279 -0.20 0.29 -14.56
CA LEU A 279 -1.66 0.29 -14.42
C LEU A 279 -2.42 0.15 -15.75
N GLU A 280 -1.72 -0.13 -16.85
CA GLU A 280 -2.36 -0.29 -18.16
C GLU A 280 -3.41 -1.41 -18.16
N ALA A 281 -3.15 -2.51 -17.45
CA ALA A 281 -4.12 -3.61 -17.31
C ALA A 281 -5.40 -3.18 -16.57
N VAL A 282 -5.30 -2.25 -15.60
CA VAL A 282 -6.46 -1.69 -14.91
C VAL A 282 -7.21 -0.73 -15.84
N LYS A 283 -6.50 0.16 -16.54
CA LYS A 283 -7.09 1.10 -17.51
C LYS A 283 -7.86 0.39 -18.62
N ASN A 284 -7.33 -0.73 -19.08
CA ASN A 284 -7.92 -1.52 -20.16
C ASN A 284 -9.00 -2.51 -19.68
N GLY A 285 -9.30 -2.54 -18.37
CA GLY A 285 -10.28 -3.46 -17.79
C GLY A 285 -9.82 -4.91 -17.70
N GLU A 286 -8.56 -5.20 -17.96
CA GLU A 286 -7.96 -6.54 -17.81
C GLU A 286 -7.82 -6.92 -16.32
N THR A 287 -7.51 -5.95 -15.46
CA THR A 287 -7.68 -6.02 -14.01
C THR A 287 -8.94 -5.24 -13.64
N PHE A 288 -9.91 -5.89 -13.03
CA PHE A 288 -11.20 -5.27 -12.70
C PHE A 288 -11.06 -4.18 -11.63
N GLY A 289 -10.12 -4.36 -10.70
CA GLY A 289 -9.75 -3.36 -9.72
C GLY A 289 -8.45 -3.68 -9.00
N THR A 290 -7.75 -2.64 -8.58
CA THR A 290 -6.52 -2.73 -7.79
C THR A 290 -6.66 -1.99 -6.47
N GLY A 291 -6.10 -2.55 -5.39
CA GLY A 291 -6.00 -1.89 -4.09
C GLY A 291 -5.10 -0.65 -4.17
N ILE A 292 -5.17 0.20 -3.17
CA ILE A 292 -4.39 1.43 -3.11
C ILE A 292 -3.35 1.34 -2.00
N GLN A 293 -2.07 1.33 -2.39
CA GLN A 293 -0.92 1.46 -1.50
C GLN A 293 0.20 2.19 -2.25
N PRO A 294 0.16 3.54 -2.32
CA PRO A 294 1.16 4.30 -3.07
C PRO A 294 2.49 4.33 -2.33
N ALA A 295 3.51 3.68 -2.90
CA ALA A 295 4.82 3.47 -2.28
C ALA A 295 5.54 4.78 -1.89
N ALA A 296 5.50 5.80 -2.75
CA ALA A 296 6.14 7.08 -2.46
C ALA A 296 5.54 7.77 -1.21
N VAL A 297 4.24 7.65 -1.05
CA VAL A 297 3.53 8.16 0.12
C VAL A 297 3.89 7.38 1.38
N GLU A 298 3.96 6.06 1.27
CA GLU A 298 4.36 5.21 2.39
C GLU A 298 5.78 5.56 2.88
N GLY A 299 6.71 5.77 1.94
CA GLY A 299 8.07 6.23 2.27
C GLY A 299 8.08 7.60 2.97
N ALA A 300 7.34 8.57 2.46
CA ALA A 300 7.22 9.89 3.08
C ALA A 300 6.59 9.82 4.48
N LEU A 301 5.55 9.00 4.64
CA LEU A 301 4.87 8.78 5.91
C LEU A 301 5.81 8.17 6.97
N ALA A 302 6.65 7.21 6.56
CA ALA A 302 7.64 6.61 7.45
C ALA A 302 8.63 7.64 8.01
N ILE A 303 9.12 8.55 7.16
CA ILE A 303 9.99 9.65 7.58
C ILE A 303 9.27 10.60 8.55
N ARG A 304 8.01 10.99 8.27
CA ARG A 304 7.22 11.83 9.19
C ARG A 304 7.00 11.14 10.53
N THR A 305 6.72 9.84 10.51
CA THR A 305 6.55 9.02 11.71
C THR A 305 7.85 9.00 12.53
N ALA A 306 8.99 8.77 11.88
CA ALA A 306 10.30 8.84 12.52
C ALA A 306 10.57 10.23 13.10
N ALA A 307 10.28 11.30 12.35
CA ALA A 307 10.43 12.67 12.83
C ALA A 307 9.58 12.97 14.08
N LYS A 308 8.31 12.49 14.11
CA LYS A 308 7.45 12.58 15.31
C LYS A 308 8.08 11.88 16.51
N LEU A 309 8.62 10.66 16.33
CA LEU A 309 9.33 9.95 17.41
C LEU A 309 10.56 10.72 17.88
N VAL A 310 11.36 11.26 16.98
CA VAL A 310 12.57 12.05 17.31
C VAL A 310 12.23 13.31 18.11
N LYS A 311 11.11 13.97 17.79
CA LYS A 311 10.72 15.26 18.43
C LYS A 311 9.85 15.07 19.67
N HIS A 312 8.97 14.09 19.68
CA HIS A 312 7.96 13.93 20.71
C HIS A 312 8.09 12.65 21.53
N GLY A 313 8.96 11.72 21.11
CA GLY A 313 9.16 10.44 21.79
C GLY A 313 8.02 9.43 21.61
N LYS A 314 6.93 9.80 20.95
CA LYS A 314 5.74 8.94 20.75
C LYS A 314 5.01 9.28 19.45
N VAL A 315 4.21 8.33 18.98
CA VAL A 315 3.19 8.51 17.94
C VAL A 315 1.85 8.08 18.52
N GLU A 316 0.83 8.90 18.32
CA GLU A 316 -0.51 8.68 18.88
C GLU A 316 -1.46 8.24 17.78
N GLY A 317 -1.27 7.17 17.15
CA GLY A 317 -2.18 6.65 16.14
C GLY A 317 -2.77 7.74 15.24
N ASP A 318 -2.21 7.88 14.06
CA ASP A 318 -2.56 8.96 13.13
C ASP A 318 -2.95 8.35 11.78
N ILE A 319 -3.97 8.91 11.17
CA ILE A 319 -4.26 8.70 9.77
C ILE A 319 -3.79 9.94 9.04
N VAL A 320 -2.79 9.79 8.18
CA VAL A 320 -2.38 10.90 7.33
C VAL A 320 -3.46 11.11 6.28
N GLN A 321 -4.13 12.24 6.34
CA GLN A 321 -5.08 12.64 5.32
C GLN A 321 -4.31 12.88 4.01
N MET A 322 -4.70 12.15 2.98
CA MET A 322 -4.17 12.32 1.62
C MET A 322 -5.36 12.44 0.69
N GLU A 323 -5.24 13.32 -0.29
CA GLU A 323 -6.16 13.33 -1.43
C GLU A 323 -5.90 12.11 -2.31
N VAL A 324 -6.45 10.97 -1.93
CA VAL A 324 -6.34 9.72 -2.69
C VAL A 324 -7.25 9.77 -3.91
N SER A 325 -8.50 10.08 -3.69
CA SER A 325 -9.49 10.45 -4.73
C SER A 325 -10.67 11.14 -4.05
N ALA A 326 -11.49 11.85 -4.80
CA ALA A 326 -12.73 12.42 -4.28
C ALA A 326 -13.76 11.34 -3.83
N GLU A 327 -13.55 10.10 -4.21
CA GLU A 327 -14.42 8.96 -3.92
C GLU A 327 -13.92 8.09 -2.76
N ALA A 328 -12.71 8.33 -2.26
CA ALA A 328 -12.20 7.61 -1.10
C ALA A 328 -12.94 8.08 0.16
N PRO A 329 -13.73 7.22 0.83
CA PRO A 329 -14.36 7.62 2.08
C PRO A 329 -13.27 7.94 3.11
N PRO A 330 -13.49 8.93 3.99
CA PRO A 330 -12.59 9.15 5.11
C PRO A 330 -12.55 7.88 5.97
N ILE A 331 -11.39 7.58 6.55
CA ILE A 331 -11.29 6.52 7.55
C ILE A 331 -11.94 7.07 8.82
N GLU A 332 -13.03 6.44 9.25
CA GLU A 332 -13.77 6.87 10.43
C GLU A 332 -13.14 6.37 11.74
N ASP A 333 -12.41 5.25 11.69
CA ASP A 333 -11.82 4.66 12.88
C ASP A 333 -10.45 5.26 13.20
N THR A 334 -10.26 5.69 14.45
CA THR A 334 -8.96 6.07 14.97
C THR A 334 -8.07 4.83 15.10
N PRO A 335 -6.90 4.78 14.44
CA PRO A 335 -6.01 3.63 14.57
C PRO A 335 -5.51 3.48 16.01
N PRO A 336 -5.11 2.27 16.41
CA PRO A 336 -4.49 2.05 17.71
C PRO A 336 -3.27 2.94 17.93
N ALA A 337 -2.96 3.24 19.18
CA ALA A 337 -1.71 3.94 19.51
C ALA A 337 -0.50 3.24 18.87
N LYS A 338 0.49 4.01 18.45
CA LYS A 338 1.67 3.61 17.65
C LYS A 338 1.40 3.30 16.17
N PHE A 339 0.17 3.21 15.71
CA PHE A 339 -0.12 3.01 14.29
C PHE A 339 -0.24 4.36 13.57
N ASN A 340 0.40 4.46 12.43
CA ASN A 340 0.32 5.59 11.52
C ASN A 340 -0.06 5.05 10.14
N TYR A 341 -1.36 4.87 9.93
CA TYR A 341 -1.86 4.29 8.69
C TYR A 341 -1.91 5.28 7.53
N MET A 342 -1.61 4.77 6.34
CA MET A 342 -2.00 5.46 5.12
C MET A 342 -3.52 5.49 5.00
N PRO A 343 -4.08 6.50 4.30
CA PRO A 343 -5.50 6.54 4.01
C PRO A 343 -5.94 5.25 3.31
N HIS A 344 -7.04 4.70 3.79
CA HIS A 344 -7.70 3.59 3.12
C HIS A 344 -8.64 4.13 2.03
N ALA A 345 -8.68 3.45 0.90
CA ALA A 345 -9.57 3.79 -0.20
C ALA A 345 -10.13 2.52 -0.84
N PRO A 346 -11.33 2.59 -1.45
CA PRO A 346 -11.84 1.51 -2.27
C PRO A 346 -10.84 1.12 -3.37
N ALA A 347 -10.82 -0.16 -3.75
CA ALA A 347 -10.07 -0.57 -4.92
C ALA A 347 -10.58 0.17 -6.16
N ILE A 348 -9.65 0.61 -7.00
CA ILE A 348 -9.97 1.39 -8.20
C ILE A 348 -9.92 0.54 -9.46
N GLY A 349 -10.91 0.75 -10.33
CA GLY A 349 -10.96 0.23 -11.68
C GLY A 349 -10.48 1.26 -12.71
N ALA A 350 -10.82 1.03 -13.98
CA ALA A 350 -10.38 1.85 -15.11
C ALA A 350 -10.68 3.34 -14.94
N ASP A 351 -11.88 3.70 -14.51
CA ASP A 351 -12.29 5.10 -14.32
C ASP A 351 -11.50 5.76 -13.17
N GLY A 352 -11.25 5.02 -12.09
CA GLY A 352 -10.50 5.51 -10.94
C GLY A 352 -9.04 5.82 -11.27
N VAL A 353 -8.39 5.00 -12.09
CA VAL A 353 -6.99 5.23 -12.51
C VAL A 353 -6.82 6.56 -13.25
N ALA A 354 -7.79 6.95 -14.07
CA ALA A 354 -7.74 8.22 -14.80
C ALA A 354 -7.84 9.45 -13.88
N ASN A 355 -8.48 9.30 -12.72
CA ASN A 355 -8.80 10.41 -11.79
C ASN A 355 -7.88 10.45 -10.56
N THR A 356 -6.98 9.49 -10.37
CA THR A 356 -6.13 9.38 -9.18
C THR A 356 -4.72 9.87 -9.48
N LYS A 357 -4.18 10.77 -8.62
CA LYS A 357 -2.87 11.43 -8.82
C LYS A 357 -1.72 10.81 -8.03
N ILE A 358 -1.95 9.71 -7.34
CA ILE A 358 -1.00 9.13 -6.36
C ILE A 358 -0.25 7.91 -6.84
N TRP A 359 -0.11 7.78 -8.15
CA TRP A 359 0.73 6.73 -8.73
C TRP A 359 2.19 7.11 -8.56
N GLY A 360 2.87 6.40 -7.68
CA GLY A 360 4.30 6.53 -7.49
C GLY A 360 5.10 5.75 -8.52
#